data_205c567535d3817a8fedf61361ef15ad
#
_entry.id   205c567535d3817a8fedf61361ef15ad
#
_cell.length_a   1.000
_cell.length_b   1.000
_cell.length_c   1.000
_cell.angle_alpha   90.00
_cell.angle_beta   90.00
_cell.angle_gamma   90.00
#
_symmetry.space_group_name_H-M   'P 1'
#
loop_
_entity.id
_entity.type
_entity.pdbx_description
1 polymer ?
#
loop_
_entity_poly.entity_id
_entity_poly.type
_entity_poly.pdbx_seq_one_letter_code
_entity_poly.pdbx_strand_id
1 'polypeptide(L)'
;IGPSENTLKIFGDKTTAKELALSLDIPIISGTHQKTSLKQAQSFMKSLNKNSSIVIKAISGGGGRGMRVVSKPEELKESYDRAASEAMASFDSPDLYLEEYLKNYRHIEFQVIGDGTGAVSHLHERECSIQRRHQKLIEIAPSPSLSPELKNKMIDASLALAKKLKYEGLATIEFLVNIEKNDFRFIECNPRLQVEHTVTESVLSLDIVKAQIQIASGKTLKQIKLEQKNVPDPKGYAVQSRVNMETIDSQGNANPSGGIFKKFDLPSGPGVRADSYGYAGYETSPLFDSLIAKIITYSSEDNFKQAIKRNYRSLCEFKVDGV
;
A
#
# COMPACT_ATOMS: atom_id res chain seq x y z
N ILE A 1 -18.45 -4.17 -8.72
CA ILE A 1 -17.85 -4.88 -7.57
C ILE A 1 -16.97 -3.87 -6.84
N GLY A 2 -17.31 -3.54 -5.59
CA GLY A 2 -16.62 -2.55 -4.78
C GLY A 2 -17.53 -1.89 -3.76
N PRO A 3 -17.01 -0.95 -2.94
CA PRO A 3 -17.79 -0.24 -1.94
C PRO A 3 -18.74 0.77 -2.56
N SER A 4 -19.63 1.34 -1.74
CA SER A 4 -20.57 2.37 -2.16
C SER A 4 -19.87 3.63 -2.68
N GLU A 5 -20.56 4.41 -3.51
CA GLU A 5 -20.07 5.71 -4.02
C GLU A 5 -19.64 6.65 -2.87
N ASN A 6 -20.45 6.71 -1.81
CA ASN A 6 -20.12 7.52 -0.64
C ASN A 6 -18.81 7.08 0.03
N THR A 7 -18.59 5.79 0.18
CA THR A 7 -17.34 5.24 0.73
C THR A 7 -16.14 5.54 -0.16
N LEU A 8 -16.32 5.44 -1.49
CA LEU A 8 -15.29 5.84 -2.46
C LEU A 8 -14.94 7.32 -2.36
N LYS A 9 -15.92 8.21 -2.22
CA LYS A 9 -15.70 9.64 -2.02
C LYS A 9 -14.92 9.93 -0.73
N ILE A 10 -15.31 9.32 0.38
CA ILE A 10 -14.67 9.54 1.69
C ILE A 10 -13.21 9.07 1.67
N PHE A 11 -12.94 7.86 1.20
CA PHE A 11 -11.57 7.31 1.19
C PHE A 11 -10.73 7.78 0.00
N GLY A 12 -11.37 8.25 -1.08
CA GLY A 12 -10.69 8.84 -2.23
C GLY A 12 -10.16 10.25 -1.97
N ASP A 13 -10.77 10.97 -1.03
CA ASP A 13 -10.29 12.27 -0.55
C ASP A 13 -9.45 12.09 0.71
N LYS A 14 -8.16 12.40 0.61
CA LYS A 14 -7.21 12.21 1.72
C LYS A 14 -7.52 13.05 2.95
N THR A 15 -8.13 14.22 2.76
CA THR A 15 -8.54 15.12 3.84
C THR A 15 -9.70 14.53 4.59
N THR A 16 -10.76 14.13 3.89
CA THR A 16 -11.95 13.52 4.46
C THR A 16 -11.64 12.20 5.18
N ALA A 17 -10.75 11.38 4.59
CA ALA A 17 -10.30 10.12 5.23
C ALA A 17 -9.58 10.38 6.57
N LYS A 18 -8.75 11.43 6.65
CA LYS A 18 -8.05 11.81 7.88
C LYS A 18 -8.98 12.44 8.92
N GLU A 19 -9.94 13.26 8.49
CA GLU A 19 -10.97 13.80 9.38
C GLU A 19 -11.79 12.68 10.00
N LEU A 20 -12.15 11.66 9.20
CA LEU A 20 -12.81 10.46 9.71
C LEU A 20 -11.93 9.73 10.75
N ALA A 21 -10.63 9.54 10.45
CA ALA A 21 -9.70 8.90 11.38
C ALA A 21 -9.59 9.68 12.71
N LEU A 22 -9.46 11.00 12.65
CA LEU A 22 -9.44 11.87 13.84
C LEU A 22 -10.73 11.77 14.64
N SER A 23 -11.89 11.70 13.98
CA SER A 23 -13.18 11.57 14.68
C SER A 23 -13.36 10.24 15.42
N LEU A 24 -12.46 9.29 15.17
CA LEU A 24 -12.39 7.96 15.81
C LEU A 24 -11.14 7.81 16.71
N ASP A 25 -10.51 8.93 17.07
CA ASP A 25 -9.28 8.98 17.90
C ASP A 25 -8.10 8.17 17.31
N ILE A 26 -8.09 7.97 15.97
CA ILE A 26 -7.01 7.29 15.29
C ILE A 26 -5.90 8.30 14.99
N PRO A 27 -4.66 8.03 15.43
CA PRO A 27 -3.56 8.95 15.22
C PRO A 27 -3.20 9.08 13.73
N ILE A 28 -3.06 10.31 13.25
CA ILE A 28 -2.66 10.65 11.90
C ILE A 28 -1.30 11.34 11.87
N ILE A 29 -0.71 11.50 10.69
CA ILE A 29 0.51 12.28 10.51
C ILE A 29 0.20 13.76 10.71
N SER A 30 1.03 14.47 11.48
CA SER A 30 0.92 15.93 11.64
C SER A 30 1.02 16.64 10.29
N GLY A 31 0.11 17.53 10.00
CA GLY A 31 0.07 18.19 8.69
C GLY A 31 -0.97 19.28 8.59
N THR A 32 -1.05 19.89 7.41
CA THR A 32 -2.04 20.95 7.14
C THR A 32 -3.40 20.40 6.70
N HIS A 33 -3.43 19.15 6.23
CA HIS A 33 -4.62 18.36 5.83
C HIS A 33 -5.60 19.02 4.84
N GLN A 34 -5.36 20.26 4.42
CA GLN A 34 -6.17 21.01 3.46
C GLN A 34 -5.27 21.75 2.49
N LYS A 35 -5.86 22.35 1.44
CA LYS A 35 -5.14 23.23 0.52
C LYS A 35 -4.32 24.25 1.31
N THR A 36 -3.03 24.25 1.08
CA THR A 36 -2.07 25.01 1.87
C THR A 36 -1.29 25.97 1.00
N SER A 37 -1.35 27.26 1.32
CA SER A 37 -0.53 28.28 0.68
C SER A 37 0.93 28.19 1.13
N LEU A 38 1.85 28.76 0.34
CA LEU A 38 3.29 28.82 0.70
C LEU A 38 3.52 29.45 2.09
N LYS A 39 2.76 30.50 2.44
CA LYS A 39 2.86 31.15 3.77
C LYS A 39 2.45 30.20 4.90
N GLN A 40 1.39 29.43 4.73
CA GLN A 40 0.98 28.39 5.70
C GLN A 40 2.00 27.26 5.76
N ALA A 41 2.58 26.85 4.62
CA ALA A 41 3.66 25.87 4.55
C ALA A 41 4.89 26.29 5.36
N GLN A 42 5.29 27.57 5.23
CA GLN A 42 6.38 28.13 6.02
C GLN A 42 6.07 28.16 7.53
N SER A 43 4.83 28.50 7.90
CA SER A 43 4.40 28.50 9.30
C SER A 43 4.38 27.09 9.88
N PHE A 44 3.87 26.11 9.13
CA PHE A 44 3.86 24.70 9.52
C PHE A 44 5.27 24.16 9.73
N MET A 45 6.18 24.40 8.77
CA MET A 45 7.57 23.95 8.90
C MET A 45 8.27 24.56 10.14
N LYS A 46 7.99 25.82 10.46
CA LYS A 46 8.52 26.50 11.67
C LYS A 46 7.94 25.94 12.97
N SER A 47 6.72 25.39 12.96
CA SER A 47 6.08 24.81 14.16
C SER A 47 6.63 23.44 14.52
N LEU A 48 7.30 22.76 13.59
CA LEU A 48 7.93 21.49 13.83
C LEU A 48 9.28 21.60 14.57
N ASN A 49 9.78 20.50 15.08
CA ASN A 49 11.10 20.45 15.69
C ASN A 49 12.21 20.82 14.66
N LYS A 50 13.29 21.45 15.11
CA LYS A 50 14.40 21.94 14.26
C LYS A 50 14.97 20.93 13.26
N ASN A 51 14.89 19.64 13.56
CA ASN A 51 15.41 18.55 12.72
C ASN A 51 14.32 17.79 11.94
N SER A 52 13.07 18.25 12.01
CA SER A 52 11.98 17.66 11.25
C SER A 52 12.04 18.12 9.80
N SER A 53 11.66 17.21 8.92
CA SER A 53 11.46 17.48 7.50
C SER A 53 9.95 17.44 7.21
N ILE A 54 9.54 18.04 6.12
CA ILE A 54 8.14 17.97 5.65
C ILE A 54 8.07 17.28 4.31
N VAL A 55 6.90 16.73 4.01
CA VAL A 55 6.55 16.25 2.67
C VAL A 55 5.48 17.16 2.11
N ILE A 56 5.73 17.68 0.92
CA ILE A 56 4.73 18.39 0.11
C ILE A 56 4.03 17.35 -0.76
N LYS A 57 2.70 17.35 -0.80
CA LYS A 57 1.89 16.39 -1.53
C LYS A 57 0.79 17.07 -2.32
N ALA A 58 0.51 16.60 -3.53
CA ALA A 58 -0.67 17.02 -4.28
C ALA A 58 -1.95 16.42 -3.63
N ILE A 59 -2.99 17.24 -3.47
CA ILE A 59 -4.28 16.76 -2.89
C ILE A 59 -4.88 15.67 -3.77
N SER A 60 -4.91 15.88 -5.08
CA SER A 60 -5.42 14.93 -6.08
C SER A 60 -4.41 13.82 -6.42
N GLY A 61 -3.21 13.82 -5.80
CA GLY A 61 -2.13 12.90 -6.11
C GLY A 61 -2.28 11.53 -5.45
N GLY A 62 -1.72 10.50 -6.11
CA GLY A 62 -1.66 9.12 -5.61
C GLY A 62 -0.38 8.41 -6.03
N GLY A 63 -0.08 7.27 -5.38
CA GLY A 63 1.07 6.41 -5.74
C GLY A 63 2.45 7.06 -5.60
N GLY A 64 2.60 8.05 -4.72
CA GLY A 64 3.88 8.74 -4.49
C GLY A 64 4.26 9.78 -5.56
N ARG A 65 3.47 10.00 -6.59
CA ARG A 65 3.69 11.05 -7.59
C ARG A 65 3.41 12.43 -7.01
N GLY A 66 4.23 13.42 -7.38
CA GLY A 66 4.08 14.80 -6.88
C GLY A 66 4.43 14.97 -5.40
N MET A 67 5.22 14.07 -4.82
CA MET A 67 5.71 14.19 -3.45
C MET A 67 7.14 14.71 -3.42
N ARG A 68 7.39 15.71 -2.54
CA ARG A 68 8.72 16.27 -2.32
C ARG A 68 9.03 16.39 -0.84
N VAL A 69 10.19 15.85 -0.44
CA VAL A 69 10.70 15.99 0.93
C VAL A 69 11.53 17.26 1.00
N VAL A 70 11.23 18.11 1.97
CA VAL A 70 11.94 19.36 2.24
C VAL A 70 12.49 19.32 3.66
N SER A 71 13.81 19.41 3.78
CA SER A 71 14.51 19.36 5.07
C SER A 71 15.01 20.71 5.54
N LYS A 72 15.16 21.68 4.62
CA LYS A 72 15.68 22.99 4.92
C LYS A 72 14.66 24.08 4.54
N PRO A 73 14.41 25.07 5.42
CA PRO A 73 13.45 26.13 5.16
C PRO A 73 13.70 26.92 3.87
N GLU A 74 14.97 27.12 3.50
CA GLU A 74 15.40 27.83 2.29
C GLU A 74 14.97 27.11 0.99
N GLU A 75 14.83 25.78 1.02
CA GLU A 75 14.43 24.96 -0.12
C GLU A 75 12.91 24.91 -0.31
N LEU A 76 12.15 25.40 0.69
CA LEU A 76 10.69 25.22 0.73
C LEU A 76 9.99 25.90 -0.44
N LYS A 77 10.36 27.15 -0.75
CA LYS A 77 9.69 27.91 -1.82
C LYS A 77 9.87 27.21 -3.17
N GLU A 78 11.09 26.87 -3.54
CA GLU A 78 11.38 26.21 -4.82
C GLU A 78 10.69 24.84 -4.91
N SER A 79 10.74 24.06 -3.84
CA SER A 79 10.10 22.73 -3.78
C SER A 79 8.58 22.83 -3.88
N TYR A 80 7.99 23.85 -3.26
CA TYR A 80 6.55 24.11 -3.32
C TYR A 80 6.11 24.49 -4.73
N ASP A 81 6.81 25.44 -5.38
CA ASP A 81 6.48 25.91 -6.73
C ASP A 81 6.60 24.77 -7.76
N ARG A 82 7.64 23.95 -7.64
CA ARG A 82 7.81 22.74 -8.49
C ARG A 82 6.71 21.70 -8.26
N ALA A 83 6.37 21.42 -7.00
CA ALA A 83 5.30 20.48 -6.68
C ALA A 83 3.94 20.95 -7.22
N ALA A 84 3.64 22.23 -7.13
CA ALA A 84 2.41 22.83 -7.68
C ALA A 84 2.35 22.70 -9.21
N SER A 85 3.47 22.96 -9.90
CA SER A 85 3.56 22.83 -11.36
C SER A 85 3.38 21.36 -11.80
N GLU A 86 4.02 20.40 -11.11
CA GLU A 86 3.86 18.97 -11.39
C GLU A 86 2.44 18.48 -11.11
N ALA A 87 1.82 18.96 -10.03
CA ALA A 87 0.44 18.63 -9.69
C ALA A 87 -0.53 19.13 -10.74
N MET A 88 -0.34 20.36 -11.22
CA MET A 88 -1.13 20.94 -12.31
C MET A 88 -0.99 20.11 -13.60
N ALA A 89 0.22 19.72 -13.96
CA ALA A 89 0.47 18.95 -15.18
C ALA A 89 -0.08 17.51 -15.11
N SER A 90 -0.09 16.88 -13.92
CA SER A 90 -0.47 15.48 -13.75
C SER A 90 -1.92 15.27 -13.35
N PHE A 91 -2.54 16.25 -12.67
CA PHE A 91 -3.86 16.10 -12.02
C PHE A 91 -4.81 17.27 -12.32
N ASP A 92 -4.42 18.20 -13.18
CA ASP A 92 -5.17 19.44 -13.52
C ASP A 92 -5.55 20.27 -12.28
N SER A 93 -4.74 20.18 -11.22
CA SER A 93 -4.89 20.93 -9.98
C SER A 93 -3.55 21.21 -9.32
N PRO A 94 -3.21 22.48 -8.99
CA PRO A 94 -1.97 22.82 -8.31
C PRO A 94 -2.07 22.69 -6.78
N ASP A 95 -3.18 22.15 -6.27
CA ASP A 95 -3.49 22.18 -4.86
C ASP A 95 -2.62 21.19 -4.07
N LEU A 96 -1.92 21.73 -3.08
CA LEU A 96 -0.96 21.02 -2.26
C LEU A 96 -1.37 21.03 -0.78
N TYR A 97 -0.94 20.02 -0.06
CA TYR A 97 -0.94 19.97 1.40
C TYR A 97 0.41 19.45 1.90
N LEU A 98 0.68 19.60 3.20
CA LEU A 98 1.94 19.25 3.81
C LEU A 98 1.74 18.30 4.97
N GLU A 99 2.72 17.41 5.15
CA GLU A 99 2.82 16.54 6.31
C GLU A 99 4.25 16.53 6.87
N GLU A 100 4.39 16.22 8.14
CA GLU A 100 5.67 15.91 8.73
C GLU A 100 6.26 14.67 8.08
N TYR A 101 7.54 14.71 7.70
CA TYR A 101 8.24 13.54 7.18
C TYR A 101 8.71 12.67 8.32
N LEU A 102 8.09 11.51 8.47
CA LEU A 102 8.41 10.55 9.52
C LEU A 102 9.57 9.66 9.09
N LYS A 103 10.73 9.84 9.74
CA LYS A 103 11.94 9.01 9.49
C LYS A 103 11.86 7.73 10.33
N ASN A 104 12.41 6.63 9.81
CA ASN A 104 12.48 5.32 10.48
C ASN A 104 11.10 4.71 10.80
N TYR A 105 10.12 4.99 9.97
CA TYR A 105 8.82 4.34 10.03
C TYR A 105 8.73 3.24 8.99
N ARG A 106 8.07 2.14 9.37
CA ARG A 106 7.70 1.03 8.50
C ARG A 106 6.32 1.28 7.92
N HIS A 107 6.07 0.71 6.74
CA HIS A 107 4.76 0.73 6.11
C HIS A 107 4.06 -0.60 6.39
N ILE A 108 3.05 -0.56 7.24
CA ILE A 108 2.22 -1.71 7.60
C ILE A 108 0.79 -1.41 7.16
N GLU A 109 0.12 -2.42 6.65
CA GLU A 109 -1.26 -2.29 6.20
C GLU A 109 -2.12 -3.46 6.65
N PHE A 110 -3.42 -3.23 6.86
CA PHE A 110 -4.38 -4.25 7.24
C PHE A 110 -5.40 -4.49 6.13
N GLN A 111 -5.53 -5.75 5.74
CA GLN A 111 -6.61 -6.16 4.85
C GLN A 111 -7.92 -6.23 5.64
N VAL A 112 -8.96 -5.57 5.16
CA VAL A 112 -10.30 -5.66 5.74
C VAL A 112 -11.31 -6.10 4.68
N ILE A 113 -12.39 -6.73 5.15
CA ILE A 113 -13.54 -7.13 4.36
C ILE A 113 -14.81 -6.80 5.13
N GLY A 114 -15.81 -6.27 4.45
CA GLY A 114 -17.12 -5.97 5.01
C GLY A 114 -18.24 -6.39 4.06
N ASP A 115 -19.44 -6.53 4.58
CA ASP A 115 -20.62 -6.98 3.81
C ASP A 115 -21.73 -5.92 3.67
N GLY A 116 -21.45 -4.67 4.02
CA GLY A 116 -22.41 -3.57 3.93
C GLY A 116 -23.43 -3.52 5.07
N THR A 117 -23.59 -4.58 5.86
CA THR A 117 -24.52 -4.61 7.01
C THR A 117 -23.97 -3.94 8.26
N GLY A 118 -22.67 -3.70 8.29
CA GLY A 118 -21.88 -3.27 9.44
C GLY A 118 -21.01 -4.38 10.02
N ALA A 119 -21.16 -5.61 9.56
CA ALA A 119 -20.21 -6.68 9.87
C ALA A 119 -18.92 -6.47 9.05
N VAL A 120 -17.79 -6.46 9.74
CA VAL A 120 -16.47 -6.32 9.14
C VAL A 120 -15.47 -7.26 9.82
N SER A 121 -14.50 -7.74 9.06
CA SER A 121 -13.41 -8.57 9.56
C SER A 121 -12.08 -8.05 9.02
N HIS A 122 -11.01 -8.17 9.82
CA HIS A 122 -9.65 -8.02 9.31
C HIS A 122 -9.11 -9.37 8.86
N LEU A 123 -8.28 -9.36 7.83
CA LEU A 123 -7.57 -10.52 7.31
C LEU A 123 -6.06 -10.37 7.54
N HIS A 124 -5.70 -9.87 8.71
CA HIS A 124 -4.34 -9.61 9.17
C HIS A 124 -3.57 -8.56 8.34
N GLU A 125 -2.30 -8.38 8.72
CA GLU A 125 -1.44 -7.34 8.16
C GLU A 125 -0.51 -7.86 7.08
N ARG A 126 -0.01 -6.87 6.31
CA ARG A 126 1.15 -6.98 5.43
C ARG A 126 2.18 -5.92 5.77
N GLU A 127 3.44 -6.23 5.63
CA GLU A 127 4.52 -5.27 5.67
C GLU A 127 4.99 -4.92 4.27
N CYS A 128 4.97 -3.62 3.94
CA CYS A 128 5.27 -3.06 2.63
C CYS A 128 6.40 -2.02 2.69
N SER A 129 7.33 -2.17 3.65
CA SER A 129 8.39 -1.19 3.90
C SER A 129 9.48 -1.16 2.83
N ILE A 130 9.64 -2.23 2.06
CA ILE A 130 10.66 -2.30 1.00
C ILE A 130 10.09 -1.65 -0.26
N GLN A 131 10.50 -0.41 -0.46
CA GLN A 131 9.99 0.47 -1.51
C GLN A 131 11.14 1.15 -2.25
N ARG A 132 10.91 1.48 -3.51
CA ARG A 132 11.75 2.38 -4.29
C ARG A 132 10.94 3.62 -4.65
N ARG A 133 11.36 4.80 -4.16
CA ARG A 133 10.65 6.08 -4.40
C ARG A 133 9.15 5.99 -4.10
N HIS A 134 8.81 5.41 -2.95
CA HIS A 134 7.43 5.20 -2.47
C HIS A 134 6.60 4.18 -3.27
N GLN A 135 7.20 3.44 -4.19
CA GLN A 135 6.57 2.31 -4.86
C GLN A 135 6.95 1.01 -4.15
N LYS A 136 5.97 0.22 -3.73
CA LYS A 136 6.17 -1.08 -3.10
C LYS A 136 6.89 -2.02 -4.08
N LEU A 137 7.93 -2.71 -3.62
CA LEU A 137 8.70 -3.69 -4.40
C LEU A 137 8.59 -5.09 -3.82
N ILE A 138 8.61 -5.19 -2.49
CA ILE A 138 8.49 -6.46 -1.77
C ILE A 138 7.47 -6.29 -0.66
N GLU A 139 6.53 -7.22 -0.59
CA GLU A 139 5.49 -7.27 0.42
C GLU A 139 5.56 -8.60 1.18
N ILE A 140 5.30 -8.55 2.48
CA ILE A 140 5.48 -9.67 3.40
C ILE A 140 4.21 -9.85 4.24
N ALA A 141 3.79 -11.08 4.47
CA ALA A 141 2.73 -11.40 5.42
C ALA A 141 3.12 -12.67 6.23
N PRO A 142 2.80 -12.67 7.54
CA PRO A 142 2.56 -11.50 8.39
C PRO A 142 3.82 -10.64 8.54
N SER A 143 3.70 -9.45 9.16
CA SER A 143 4.87 -8.63 9.48
C SER A 143 5.76 -9.34 10.51
N PRO A 144 7.06 -9.54 10.23
CA PRO A 144 7.96 -10.24 11.14
C PRO A 144 8.40 -9.38 12.35
N SER A 145 8.04 -8.11 12.38
CA SER A 145 8.57 -7.13 13.33
C SER A 145 7.53 -6.45 14.20
N LEU A 146 6.25 -6.68 13.95
CA LEU A 146 5.16 -6.01 14.65
C LEU A 146 4.86 -6.68 15.98
N SER A 147 4.87 -5.91 17.09
CA SER A 147 4.48 -6.43 18.40
C SER A 147 2.98 -6.75 18.45
N PRO A 148 2.56 -7.77 19.23
CA PRO A 148 1.14 -8.09 19.39
C PRO A 148 0.31 -6.91 19.88
N GLU A 149 0.85 -6.10 20.80
CA GLU A 149 0.17 -4.92 21.35
C GLU A 149 -0.10 -3.88 20.26
N LEU A 150 0.92 -3.53 19.47
CA LEU A 150 0.81 -2.55 18.39
C LEU A 150 -0.10 -3.07 17.28
N LYS A 151 0.00 -4.36 16.96
CA LYS A 151 -0.88 -5.03 16.02
C LYS A 151 -2.35 -4.90 16.42
N ASN A 152 -2.69 -5.16 17.68
CA ASN A 152 -4.08 -5.07 18.17
C ASN A 152 -4.61 -3.63 18.09
N LYS A 153 -3.83 -2.62 18.47
CA LYS A 153 -4.22 -1.21 18.34
C LYS A 153 -4.53 -0.83 16.88
N MET A 154 -3.75 -1.33 15.94
CA MET A 154 -3.95 -1.08 14.52
C MET A 154 -5.14 -1.86 13.94
N ILE A 155 -5.39 -3.08 14.43
CA ILE A 155 -6.61 -3.84 14.13
C ILE A 155 -7.84 -3.05 14.56
N ASP A 156 -7.87 -2.58 15.81
CA ASP A 156 -8.99 -1.82 16.34
C ASP A 156 -9.25 -0.55 15.51
N ALA A 157 -8.20 0.19 15.17
CA ALA A 157 -8.27 1.35 14.30
C ALA A 157 -8.85 1.00 12.90
N SER A 158 -8.36 -0.10 12.30
CA SER A 158 -8.81 -0.54 10.98
C SER A 158 -10.29 -0.95 10.98
N LEU A 159 -10.70 -1.71 12.01
CA LEU A 159 -12.08 -2.13 12.15
C LEU A 159 -13.01 -0.96 12.49
N ALA A 160 -12.57 0.03 13.28
CA ALA A 160 -13.34 1.21 13.60
C ALA A 160 -13.68 2.02 12.33
N LEU A 161 -12.69 2.26 11.46
CA LEU A 161 -12.89 2.94 10.17
C LEU A 161 -13.89 2.20 9.28
N ALA A 162 -13.71 0.89 9.12
CA ALA A 162 -14.57 0.08 8.27
C ALA A 162 -16.01 -0.04 8.83
N LYS A 163 -16.18 -0.22 10.14
CA LYS A 163 -17.50 -0.27 10.82
C LYS A 163 -18.25 1.04 10.69
N LYS A 164 -17.57 2.17 10.87
CA LYS A 164 -18.18 3.51 10.79
C LYS A 164 -18.88 3.75 9.47
N LEU A 165 -18.34 3.21 8.37
CA LEU A 165 -18.89 3.37 7.04
C LEU A 165 -19.75 2.18 6.60
N LYS A 166 -19.99 1.18 7.47
CA LYS A 166 -20.65 -0.09 7.07
C LYS A 166 -20.03 -0.62 5.78
N TYR A 167 -18.68 -0.75 5.79
CA TYR A 167 -17.91 -1.04 4.58
C TYR A 167 -18.41 -2.28 3.86
N GLU A 168 -18.42 -2.23 2.52
CA GLU A 168 -18.77 -3.34 1.65
C GLU A 168 -17.61 -3.65 0.70
N GLY A 169 -17.23 -4.93 0.57
CA GLY A 169 -16.11 -5.39 -0.25
C GLY A 169 -14.78 -5.40 0.50
N LEU A 170 -13.69 -5.34 -0.25
CA LEU A 170 -12.32 -5.35 0.26
C LEU A 170 -11.75 -3.94 0.36
N ALA A 171 -11.03 -3.66 1.43
CA ALA A 171 -10.18 -2.49 1.56
C ALA A 171 -8.86 -2.81 2.24
N THR A 172 -7.92 -1.90 2.09
CA THR A 172 -6.65 -1.92 2.81
C THR A 172 -6.47 -0.61 3.55
N ILE A 173 -6.21 -0.70 4.85
CA ILE A 173 -5.94 0.44 5.73
C ILE A 173 -4.44 0.52 5.94
N GLU A 174 -3.82 1.63 5.54
CA GLU A 174 -2.37 1.81 5.54
C GLU A 174 -1.90 2.69 6.69
N PHE A 175 -0.78 2.30 7.31
CA PHE A 175 -0.18 2.99 8.45
C PHE A 175 1.33 3.12 8.28
N LEU A 176 1.88 4.23 8.81
CA LEU A 176 3.29 4.33 9.16
C LEU A 176 3.48 3.92 10.61
N VAL A 177 4.47 3.07 10.87
CA VAL A 177 4.68 2.43 12.17
C VAL A 177 6.12 2.62 12.62
N ASN A 178 6.31 3.16 13.82
CA ASN A 178 7.60 3.19 14.48
C ASN A 178 7.66 2.09 15.54
N ILE A 179 8.42 1.05 15.27
CA ILE A 179 8.54 -0.13 16.15
C ILE A 179 9.19 0.25 17.49
N GLU A 180 10.25 1.09 17.46
CA GLU A 180 10.98 1.47 18.67
C GLU A 180 10.13 2.31 19.62
N LYS A 181 9.30 3.20 19.06
CA LYS A 181 8.39 4.07 19.85
C LYS A 181 7.05 3.42 20.17
N ASN A 182 6.79 2.22 19.66
CA ASN A 182 5.50 1.52 19.74
C ASN A 182 4.34 2.42 19.31
N ASP A 183 4.50 3.11 18.18
CA ASP A 183 3.64 4.19 17.69
C ASP A 183 3.26 3.96 16.22
N PHE A 184 2.05 4.39 15.83
CA PHE A 184 1.57 4.31 14.46
C PHE A 184 0.80 5.56 14.04
N ARG A 185 0.72 5.79 12.73
CA ARG A 185 -0.04 6.88 12.11
C ARG A 185 -0.79 6.36 10.91
N PHE A 186 -2.09 6.64 10.85
CA PHE A 186 -2.89 6.35 9.67
C PHE A 186 -2.42 7.20 8.47
N ILE A 187 -2.28 6.57 7.31
CA ILE A 187 -1.90 7.21 6.05
C ILE A 187 -3.13 7.40 5.18
N GLU A 188 -3.73 6.28 4.77
CA GLU A 188 -4.83 6.25 3.81
C GLU A 188 -5.59 4.91 3.88
N CYS A 189 -6.76 4.89 3.27
CA CYS A 189 -7.47 3.66 2.97
C CYS A 189 -7.57 3.50 1.45
N ASN A 190 -7.22 2.32 0.97
CA ASN A 190 -7.43 1.95 -0.42
C ASN A 190 -8.73 1.11 -0.51
N PRO A 191 -9.85 1.70 -1.00
CA PRO A 191 -11.15 1.05 -1.02
C PRO A 191 -11.29 0.08 -2.21
N ARG A 192 -10.36 -0.83 -2.35
CA ARG A 192 -10.23 -1.79 -3.45
C ARG A 192 -9.27 -2.91 -3.10
N LEU A 193 -9.27 -3.96 -3.93
CA LEU A 193 -8.21 -4.97 -3.93
C LEU A 193 -6.86 -4.34 -4.29
N GLN A 194 -5.79 -4.80 -3.65
CA GLN A 194 -4.42 -4.36 -3.94
C GLN A 194 -3.57 -5.48 -4.57
N VAL A 195 -2.45 -5.08 -5.20
CA VAL A 195 -1.52 -6.00 -5.89
C VAL A 195 -1.01 -7.09 -4.95
N GLU A 196 -0.73 -6.72 -3.71
CA GLU A 196 -0.13 -7.54 -2.66
C GLU A 196 -1.11 -8.44 -1.88
N HIS A 197 -2.37 -8.53 -2.29
CA HIS A 197 -3.37 -9.40 -1.65
C HIS A 197 -2.92 -10.88 -1.57
N THR A 198 -2.11 -11.30 -2.51
CA THR A 198 -1.67 -12.69 -2.67
C THR A 198 -0.82 -13.22 -1.51
N VAL A 199 -0.08 -12.37 -0.78
CA VAL A 199 0.63 -12.83 0.43
C VAL A 199 -0.35 -13.12 1.57
N THR A 200 -1.43 -12.33 1.69
CA THR A 200 -2.52 -12.60 2.64
C THR A 200 -3.23 -13.92 2.30
N GLU A 201 -3.55 -14.15 1.03
CA GLU A 201 -4.15 -15.40 0.55
C GLU A 201 -3.29 -16.61 0.91
N SER A 202 -1.97 -16.48 0.71
CA SER A 202 -1.01 -17.56 0.96
C SER A 202 -0.93 -17.98 2.43
N VAL A 203 -0.85 -17.01 3.36
CA VAL A 203 -0.71 -17.31 4.79
C VAL A 203 -2.03 -17.71 5.45
N LEU A 204 -3.18 -17.32 4.88
CA LEU A 204 -4.51 -17.65 5.40
C LEU A 204 -5.15 -18.83 4.69
N SER A 205 -4.60 -19.27 3.55
CA SER A 205 -5.25 -20.25 2.65
C SER A 205 -6.68 -19.83 2.26
N LEU A 206 -6.87 -18.56 1.95
CA LEU A 206 -8.13 -17.94 1.55
C LEU A 206 -8.06 -17.39 0.14
N ASP A 207 -9.14 -17.48 -0.61
CA ASP A 207 -9.34 -16.78 -1.88
C ASP A 207 -10.16 -15.50 -1.59
N ILE A 208 -9.48 -14.37 -1.40
CA ILE A 208 -10.13 -13.11 -1.04
C ILE A 208 -10.81 -12.44 -2.23
N VAL A 209 -10.37 -12.74 -3.45
CA VAL A 209 -11.04 -12.30 -4.68
C VAL A 209 -12.40 -12.96 -4.80
N LYS A 210 -12.47 -14.28 -4.58
CA LYS A 210 -13.73 -15.01 -4.50
C LYS A 210 -14.65 -14.47 -3.40
N ALA A 211 -14.09 -14.16 -2.23
CA ALA A 211 -14.84 -13.55 -1.13
C ALA A 211 -15.45 -12.21 -1.55
N GLN A 212 -14.70 -11.34 -2.23
CA GLN A 212 -15.19 -10.07 -2.75
C GLN A 212 -16.35 -10.26 -3.74
N ILE A 213 -16.24 -11.21 -4.66
CA ILE A 213 -17.31 -11.53 -5.63
C ILE A 213 -18.56 -12.02 -4.90
N GLN A 214 -18.40 -12.85 -3.88
CA GLN A 214 -19.51 -13.36 -3.08
C GLN A 214 -20.23 -12.24 -2.32
N ILE A 215 -19.49 -11.30 -1.71
CA ILE A 215 -20.07 -10.10 -1.08
C ILE A 215 -20.83 -9.27 -2.12
N ALA A 216 -20.21 -8.97 -3.26
CA ALA A 216 -20.86 -8.21 -4.32
C ALA A 216 -22.11 -8.91 -4.91
N SER A 217 -22.24 -10.22 -4.74
CA SER A 217 -23.44 -10.98 -5.09
C SER A 217 -24.51 -11.00 -3.98
N GLY A 218 -24.34 -10.21 -2.90
CA GLY A 218 -25.28 -10.06 -1.81
C GLY A 218 -25.11 -11.06 -0.65
N LYS A 219 -24.01 -11.83 -0.62
CA LYS A 219 -23.74 -12.71 0.52
C LYS A 219 -23.14 -11.94 1.69
N THR A 220 -23.51 -12.32 2.91
CA THR A 220 -22.95 -11.77 4.15
C THR A 220 -21.66 -12.49 4.55
N LEU A 221 -20.86 -11.86 5.42
CA LEU A 221 -19.66 -12.48 6.01
C LEU A 221 -19.98 -13.80 6.72
N LYS A 222 -21.16 -13.90 7.35
CA LYS A 222 -21.65 -15.12 7.97
C LYS A 222 -21.84 -16.25 6.96
N GLN A 223 -22.46 -15.95 5.82
CA GLN A 223 -22.74 -16.94 4.77
C GLN A 223 -21.47 -17.45 4.09
N ILE A 224 -20.46 -16.60 3.96
CA ILE A 224 -19.13 -16.99 3.40
C ILE A 224 -18.14 -17.46 4.46
N LYS A 225 -18.56 -17.56 5.74
CA LYS A 225 -17.75 -18.00 6.89
C LYS A 225 -16.51 -17.16 7.14
N LEU A 226 -16.60 -15.84 6.91
CA LEU A 226 -15.52 -14.86 7.16
C LEU A 226 -15.89 -13.84 8.25
N GLU A 227 -16.82 -14.16 9.16
CA GLU A 227 -16.92 -13.43 10.43
C GLU A 227 -15.59 -13.50 11.17
N GLN A 228 -15.20 -12.46 11.91
CA GLN A 228 -13.86 -12.37 12.53
C GLN A 228 -13.44 -13.63 13.30
N LYS A 229 -14.37 -14.26 14.03
CA LYS A 229 -14.11 -15.51 14.80
C LYS A 229 -13.77 -16.71 13.91
N ASN A 230 -14.06 -16.65 12.61
CA ASN A 230 -13.82 -17.72 11.65
C ASN A 230 -12.64 -17.42 10.72
N VAL A 231 -12.06 -16.20 10.79
CA VAL A 231 -10.86 -15.85 10.05
C VAL A 231 -9.70 -16.68 10.62
N PRO A 232 -9.00 -17.47 9.79
CA PRO A 232 -7.87 -18.27 10.29
C PRO A 232 -6.70 -17.37 10.70
N ASP A 233 -5.92 -17.84 11.67
CA ASP A 233 -4.64 -17.25 11.98
C ASP A 233 -3.63 -17.49 10.84
N PRO A 234 -2.72 -16.53 10.58
CA PRO A 234 -1.66 -16.73 9.59
C PRO A 234 -0.77 -17.93 9.95
N LYS A 235 -0.49 -18.75 8.95
CA LYS A 235 0.45 -19.88 9.09
C LYS A 235 1.70 -19.58 8.29
N GLY A 236 2.85 -19.60 8.96
CA GLY A 236 4.14 -19.34 8.32
C GLY A 236 4.25 -17.92 7.74
N TYR A 237 5.04 -17.79 6.66
CA TYR A 237 5.32 -16.51 6.01
C TYR A 237 5.18 -16.59 4.50
N ALA A 238 4.67 -15.51 3.91
CA ALA A 238 4.68 -15.29 2.47
C ALA A 238 5.45 -14.01 2.13
N VAL A 239 6.17 -14.06 1.01
CA VAL A 239 6.91 -12.92 0.43
C VAL A 239 6.51 -12.79 -1.02
N GLN A 240 6.06 -11.60 -1.42
CA GLN A 240 5.82 -11.23 -2.80
C GLN A 240 6.92 -10.30 -3.27
N SER A 241 7.46 -10.53 -4.46
CA SER A 241 8.32 -9.60 -5.18
C SER A 241 7.65 -9.16 -6.47
N ARG A 242 7.67 -7.87 -6.74
CA ARG A 242 7.21 -7.30 -8.02
C ARG A 242 8.34 -7.35 -9.03
N VAL A 243 8.05 -7.83 -10.22
CA VAL A 243 8.96 -7.81 -11.36
C VAL A 243 8.46 -6.77 -12.34
N ASN A 244 9.21 -5.68 -12.45
CA ASN A 244 8.86 -4.53 -13.28
C ASN A 244 9.79 -4.43 -14.49
N MET A 245 9.22 -4.07 -15.62
CA MET A 245 9.96 -3.81 -16.85
C MET A 245 10.31 -2.32 -16.92
N GLU A 246 11.50 -2.01 -16.44
CA GLU A 246 11.99 -0.63 -16.27
C GLU A 246 13.49 -0.55 -16.54
N THR A 247 13.91 0.54 -17.14
CA THR A 247 15.32 0.96 -17.15
C THR A 247 15.58 1.93 -16.02
N ILE A 248 16.75 1.81 -15.37
CA ILE A 248 17.16 2.71 -14.29
C ILE A 248 18.22 3.66 -14.85
N ASP A 249 17.96 4.97 -14.80
CA ASP A 249 18.93 5.97 -15.21
C ASP A 249 20.04 6.18 -14.16
N SER A 250 21.07 6.96 -14.49
CA SER A 250 22.19 7.27 -13.61
C SER A 250 21.80 8.00 -12.32
N GLN A 251 20.60 8.59 -12.28
CA GLN A 251 20.04 9.27 -11.10
C GLN A 251 19.12 8.35 -10.28
N GLY A 252 18.96 7.07 -10.72
CA GLY A 252 18.09 6.10 -10.07
C GLY A 252 16.60 6.28 -10.39
N ASN A 253 16.23 7.01 -11.45
CA ASN A 253 14.85 7.07 -11.91
C ASN A 253 14.53 5.81 -12.69
N ALA A 254 13.34 5.26 -12.43
CA ALA A 254 12.80 4.15 -13.21
C ALA A 254 11.96 4.70 -14.36
N ASN A 255 12.26 4.25 -15.57
CA ASN A 255 11.49 4.58 -16.76
C ASN A 255 10.90 3.28 -17.31
N PRO A 256 9.56 3.19 -17.49
CA PRO A 256 8.96 2.04 -18.13
C PRO A 256 9.64 1.76 -19.48
N SER A 257 9.95 0.51 -19.73
CA SER A 257 10.48 0.05 -21.01
C SER A 257 9.49 -0.84 -21.72
N GLY A 258 9.67 -1.05 -23.01
CA GLY A 258 8.83 -1.89 -23.86
C GLY A 258 9.67 -2.75 -24.79
N GLY A 259 9.09 -3.80 -25.31
CA GLY A 259 9.72 -4.71 -26.25
C GLY A 259 8.93 -6.01 -26.40
N ILE A 260 9.50 -6.95 -27.15
CA ILE A 260 8.91 -8.27 -27.34
C ILE A 260 9.68 -9.28 -26.50
N PHE A 261 8.98 -9.98 -25.61
CA PHE A 261 9.59 -11.07 -24.84
C PHE A 261 10.05 -12.20 -25.78
N LYS A 262 11.33 -12.36 -25.96
CA LYS A 262 11.90 -13.52 -26.66
C LYS A 262 11.88 -14.76 -25.78
N LYS A 263 12.04 -14.55 -24.47
CA LYS A 263 12.00 -15.55 -23.44
C LYS A 263 11.22 -15.04 -22.24
N PHE A 264 10.35 -15.89 -21.67
CA PHE A 264 9.56 -15.56 -20.47
C PHE A 264 9.28 -16.85 -19.70
N ASP A 265 10.22 -17.22 -18.81
CA ASP A 265 10.13 -18.44 -18.02
C ASP A 265 9.82 -18.07 -16.56
N LEU A 266 8.64 -18.43 -16.11
CA LEU A 266 8.23 -18.20 -14.70
C LEU A 266 8.81 -19.27 -13.78
N PRO A 267 9.20 -18.90 -12.54
CA PRO A 267 9.62 -19.88 -11.54
C PRO A 267 8.44 -20.74 -11.12
N SER A 268 8.73 -21.98 -10.70
CA SER A 268 7.71 -22.92 -10.26
C SER A 268 8.21 -23.78 -9.09
N GLY A 269 7.30 -24.58 -8.51
CA GLY A 269 7.61 -25.53 -7.46
C GLY A 269 6.77 -25.32 -6.18
N PRO A 270 6.94 -26.18 -5.17
CA PRO A 270 6.17 -26.13 -3.94
C PRO A 270 6.31 -24.79 -3.21
N GLY A 271 5.18 -24.14 -2.92
CA GLY A 271 5.14 -22.83 -2.27
C GLY A 271 5.62 -21.66 -3.15
N VAL A 272 5.58 -21.81 -4.47
CA VAL A 272 5.83 -20.74 -5.46
C VAL A 272 4.58 -20.52 -6.28
N ARG A 273 4.10 -19.29 -6.31
CA ARG A 273 3.02 -18.81 -7.18
C ARG A 273 3.57 -17.65 -8.01
N ALA A 274 3.32 -17.67 -9.30
CA ALA A 274 3.65 -16.57 -10.20
C ALA A 274 2.36 -16.07 -10.87
N ASP A 275 2.01 -14.81 -10.63
CA ASP A 275 0.91 -14.14 -11.31
C ASP A 275 1.49 -13.21 -12.37
N SER A 276 1.16 -13.42 -13.63
CA SER A 276 1.69 -12.67 -14.76
C SER A 276 0.70 -12.65 -15.92
N TYR A 277 0.85 -11.68 -16.80
CA TYR A 277 0.18 -11.63 -18.10
C TYR A 277 1.16 -11.93 -19.26
N GLY A 278 2.47 -11.98 -18.96
CA GLY A 278 3.52 -12.14 -19.99
C GLY A 278 3.68 -13.58 -20.48
N TYR A 279 4.09 -13.71 -21.72
CA TYR A 279 4.49 -14.96 -22.38
C TYR A 279 5.49 -14.67 -23.51
N ALA A 280 6.24 -15.66 -23.96
CA ALA A 280 7.15 -15.48 -25.09
C ALA A 280 6.39 -15.05 -26.35
N GLY A 281 6.85 -14.00 -27.01
CA GLY A 281 6.19 -13.37 -28.16
C GLY A 281 5.22 -12.23 -27.80
N TYR A 282 4.94 -11.98 -26.52
CA TYR A 282 4.11 -10.84 -26.11
C TYR A 282 4.87 -9.53 -26.26
N GLU A 283 4.22 -8.54 -26.90
CA GLU A 283 4.72 -7.16 -27.02
C GLU A 283 4.17 -6.31 -25.87
N THR A 284 5.07 -5.72 -25.10
CA THR A 284 4.72 -4.85 -23.99
C THR A 284 4.68 -3.39 -24.43
N SER A 285 3.87 -2.58 -23.73
CA SER A 285 3.75 -1.14 -24.00
C SER A 285 4.22 -0.33 -22.79
N PRO A 286 5.12 0.65 -22.98
CA PRO A 286 5.55 1.56 -21.92
C PRO A 286 4.46 2.57 -21.51
N LEU A 287 3.30 2.56 -22.18
CA LEU A 287 2.16 3.44 -21.87
C LEU A 287 1.35 2.97 -20.64
N PHE A 288 1.57 1.73 -20.18
CA PHE A 288 0.89 1.13 -19.06
C PHE A 288 1.84 0.91 -17.87
N ASP A 289 1.31 0.32 -16.78
CA ASP A 289 2.11 -0.06 -15.63
C ASP A 289 3.24 -1.02 -16.04
N SER A 290 4.42 -0.81 -15.47
CA SER A 290 5.62 -1.61 -15.73
C SER A 290 5.60 -3.00 -15.12
N LEU A 291 4.65 -3.30 -14.22
CA LEU A 291 4.55 -4.58 -13.51
C LEU A 291 4.21 -5.71 -14.48
N ILE A 292 5.16 -6.63 -14.72
CA ILE A 292 4.98 -7.78 -15.63
C ILE A 292 4.67 -9.08 -14.90
N ALA A 293 5.11 -9.21 -13.66
CA ALA A 293 4.84 -10.39 -12.84
C ALA A 293 4.92 -10.07 -11.35
N LYS A 294 4.21 -10.88 -10.55
CA LYS A 294 4.40 -11.00 -9.10
C LYS A 294 4.88 -12.41 -8.81
N ILE A 295 5.97 -12.52 -8.07
CA ILE A 295 6.47 -13.80 -7.60
C ILE A 295 6.18 -13.90 -6.11
N ILE A 296 5.26 -14.78 -5.76
CA ILE A 296 4.81 -15.01 -4.40
C ILE A 296 5.39 -16.34 -3.91
N THR A 297 6.08 -16.30 -2.78
CA THR A 297 6.62 -17.51 -2.17
C THR A 297 6.09 -17.66 -0.76
N TYR A 298 5.75 -18.89 -0.40
CA TYR A 298 5.15 -19.24 0.87
C TYR A 298 5.94 -20.34 1.55
N SER A 299 6.11 -20.23 2.87
CA SER A 299 6.62 -21.28 3.75
C SER A 299 5.67 -21.43 4.93
N SER A 300 5.17 -22.66 5.14
CA SER A 300 4.31 -22.96 6.30
C SER A 300 5.07 -23.04 7.62
N GLU A 301 6.41 -23.07 7.56
CA GLU A 301 7.25 -23.05 8.75
C GLU A 301 7.21 -21.65 9.38
N ASP A 302 7.23 -21.61 10.71
CA ASP A 302 7.38 -20.35 11.46
C ASP A 302 8.83 -19.83 11.40
N ASN A 303 9.33 -19.68 10.19
CA ASN A 303 10.69 -19.29 9.88
C ASN A 303 10.72 -18.37 8.66
N PHE A 304 10.70 -17.08 8.92
CA PHE A 304 10.73 -16.04 7.86
C PHE A 304 11.91 -16.19 6.89
N LYS A 305 13.08 -16.65 7.37
CA LYS A 305 14.26 -16.85 6.50
C LYS A 305 14.01 -17.89 5.40
N GLN A 306 13.16 -18.87 5.63
CA GLN A 306 12.82 -19.88 4.60
C GLN A 306 12.00 -19.26 3.47
N ALA A 307 11.02 -18.40 3.79
CA ALA A 307 10.26 -17.69 2.78
C ALA A 307 11.16 -16.77 1.93
N ILE A 308 12.10 -16.05 2.57
CA ILE A 308 13.10 -15.21 1.87
C ILE A 308 13.98 -16.05 0.94
N LYS A 309 14.56 -17.18 1.42
CA LYS A 309 15.42 -18.03 0.61
C LYS A 309 14.68 -18.58 -0.61
N ARG A 310 13.40 -18.97 -0.42
CA ARG A 310 12.55 -19.44 -1.53
C ARG A 310 12.28 -18.32 -2.52
N ASN A 311 11.99 -17.10 -2.05
CA ASN A 311 11.77 -15.93 -2.89
C ASN A 311 13.02 -15.60 -3.71
N TYR A 312 14.19 -15.53 -3.08
CA TYR A 312 15.45 -15.28 -3.76
C TYR A 312 15.73 -16.33 -4.86
N ARG A 313 15.57 -17.64 -4.54
CA ARG A 313 15.73 -18.71 -5.54
C ARG A 313 14.77 -18.52 -6.70
N SER A 314 13.50 -18.26 -6.42
CA SER A 314 12.49 -18.08 -7.46
C SER A 314 12.79 -16.89 -8.36
N LEU A 315 13.31 -15.78 -7.83
CA LEU A 315 13.77 -14.65 -8.64
C LEU A 315 14.97 -14.99 -9.52
N CYS A 316 15.91 -15.85 -9.04
CA CYS A 316 17.02 -16.34 -9.86
C CYS A 316 16.57 -17.29 -10.97
N GLU A 317 15.47 -18.02 -10.78
CA GLU A 317 14.88 -18.92 -11.78
C GLU A 317 14.05 -18.18 -12.83
N PHE A 318 13.54 -16.98 -12.51
CA PHE A 318 12.77 -16.17 -13.46
C PHE A 318 13.66 -15.66 -14.59
N LYS A 319 13.30 -15.96 -15.83
CA LYS A 319 14.10 -15.56 -17.01
C LYS A 319 13.25 -14.78 -17.98
N VAL A 320 13.69 -13.57 -18.26
CA VAL A 320 13.11 -12.66 -19.25
C VAL A 320 14.22 -12.21 -20.19
N ASP A 321 13.95 -12.20 -21.50
CA ASP A 321 14.88 -11.72 -22.51
C ASP A 321 14.10 -11.04 -23.65
N GLY A 322 14.74 -10.08 -24.32
CA GLY A 322 14.19 -9.37 -25.48
C GLY A 322 13.55 -8.02 -25.17
N VAL A 323 13.71 -7.54 -23.93
CA VAL A 323 13.15 -6.24 -23.48
C VAL A 323 14.20 -5.43 -22.75
#